data_c77820ec4cc3c6dbd891805b09208726
#
_entry.id   c77820ec4cc3c6dbd891805b09208726
#
_cell.length_a   1.000
_cell.length_b   1.000
_cell.length_c   1.000
_cell.angle_alpha   90.00
_cell.angle_beta   90.00
_cell.angle_gamma   90.00
#
_symmetry.space_group_name_H-M   'P 1'
#
loop_
_entity.id
_entity.type
_entity.pdbx_description
1 polymer ?
#
loop_
_entity_poly.entity_id
_entity_poly.type
_entity_poly.pdbx_seq_one_letter_code
_entity_poly.pdbx_strand_id
1 'polypeptide(L)'
;MPPVARVGIVERLGRRAVRCTDRAGFVVNALLFPYLNDAVRMLSEHYATADDIDTAMKAGCGYPTGPFELLDAVGLDVALAIQRELYLELREPGFAPAPLLEHLVTAGRLGRKTGKGFWDYT
;
A
#
# COMPACT_ATOMS: atom_id res chain seq x y z
N MET A 1 18.76 -3.86 20.31
CA MET A 1 18.35 -3.57 19.50
C MET A 1 18.65 -2.51 18.89
N PRO A 2 18.97 -2.27 18.16
CA PRO A 2 19.45 -1.29 17.61
C PRO A 2 18.70 -0.43 17.27
N PRO A 3 18.67 0.00 17.03
CA PRO A 3 18.05 0.74 16.92
C PRO A 3 17.42 0.82 16.18
N VAL A 4 17.09 0.88 15.65
CA VAL A 4 16.53 0.93 15.07
C VAL A 4 16.02 1.66 14.89
N ALA A 5 15.82 2.24 14.76
CA ALA A 5 15.40 2.86 14.65
C ALA A 5 14.84 3.34 14.36
N ARG A 6 14.72 3.66 13.92
CA ARG A 6 14.21 4.02 13.63
C ARG A 6 13.57 3.74 13.28
N VAL A 7 13.35 3.87 13.09
CA VAL A 7 12.67 3.28 12.93
C VAL A 7 11.46 3.78 13.18
N GLY A 8 11.11 4.82 12.96
CA GLY A 8 10.01 5.48 13.02
C GLY A 8 8.77 4.81 13.40
N ILE A 9 7.97 4.50 12.45
CA ILE A 9 6.79 3.89 12.72
C ILE A 9 6.96 2.61 13.39
N VAL A 10 7.95 1.93 13.02
CA VAL A 10 8.21 0.71 13.62
C VAL A 10 8.43 0.87 15.09
N GLU A 11 9.12 1.90 15.42
CA GLU A 11 9.40 2.17 16.76
C GLU A 11 8.16 2.43 17.48
N ARG A 12 7.25 3.12 16.84
CA ARG A 12 6.09 3.45 17.44
C ARG A 12 5.26 2.26 17.64
N LEU A 13 5.21 1.36 16.73
CA LEU A 13 4.46 0.22 16.82
C LEU A 13 4.88 -0.63 17.93
N GLY A 14 6.13 -0.89 18.00
CA GLY A 14 6.62 -1.74 18.95
C GLY A 14 7.17 -1.02 20.06
N ARG A 15 7.25 0.20 19.89
CA ARG A 15 7.89 0.92 20.83
C ARG A 15 9.21 0.35 20.98
N ARG A 16 9.62 -0.42 20.06
CA ARG A 16 10.89 -0.94 20.13
C ARG A 16 11.37 -0.99 18.79
N ALA A 17 12.55 -0.69 18.61
CA ALA A 17 13.14 -0.64 17.33
C ALA A 17 13.26 -2.02 16.76
N VAL A 18 13.07 -2.14 15.48
CA VAL A 18 13.30 -3.35 14.77
C VAL A 18 14.78 -3.41 14.56
N ARG A 19 15.37 -4.57 14.77
CA ARG A 19 16.79 -4.67 14.64
C ARG A 19 17.34 -4.46 13.27
N CYS A 20 16.54 -4.55 12.27
CA CYS A 20 17.02 -4.31 10.93
C CYS A 20 16.69 -2.89 10.53
N THR A 21 17.11 -1.95 11.33
CA THR A 21 16.70 -0.58 11.15
C THR A 21 16.89 -0.01 9.77
N ASP A 22 18.01 -0.29 9.14
CA ASP A 22 18.24 0.24 7.82
C ASP A 22 17.27 -0.35 6.82
N ARG A 23 16.67 -1.46 7.18
CA ARG A 23 15.78 -2.16 6.29
C ARG A 23 14.34 -2.15 6.77
N ALA A 24 14.06 -1.42 7.83
CA ALA A 24 12.71 -1.41 8.37
C ALA A 24 11.70 -1.01 7.32
N GLY A 25 11.98 0.04 6.57
CA GLY A 25 11.08 0.46 5.53
C GLY A 25 10.93 -0.56 4.43
N PHE A 26 12.03 -1.23 4.09
CA PHE A 26 12.00 -2.27 3.09
C PHE A 26 11.14 -3.43 3.55
N VAL A 27 11.26 -3.83 4.81
CA VAL A 27 10.48 -4.93 5.35
C VAL A 27 9.00 -4.61 5.28
N VAL A 28 8.62 -3.41 5.71
CA VAL A 28 7.23 -3.00 5.68
C VAL A 28 6.71 -3.01 4.26
N ASN A 29 7.45 -2.40 3.34
CA ASN A 29 6.98 -2.31 1.96
C ASN A 29 6.94 -3.66 1.27
N ALA A 30 7.90 -4.54 1.59
CA ALA A 30 7.94 -5.86 0.98
C ALA A 30 6.74 -6.72 1.40
N LEU A 31 6.21 -6.47 2.59
CA LEU A 31 5.02 -7.20 3.04
C LEU A 31 3.74 -6.48 2.67
N LEU A 32 3.76 -5.16 2.68
CA LEU A 32 2.56 -4.37 2.46
C LEU A 32 2.15 -4.30 0.99
N PHE A 33 3.09 -4.04 0.10
CA PHE A 33 2.73 -3.75 -1.28
C PHE A 33 2.20 -4.94 -2.07
N PRO A 34 2.63 -6.19 -1.84
CA PRO A 34 1.94 -7.30 -2.48
C PRO A 34 0.48 -7.41 -2.04
N TYR A 35 0.22 -7.12 -0.77
CA TYR A 35 -1.14 -7.12 -0.24
C TYR A 35 -1.97 -6.03 -0.92
N LEU A 36 -1.43 -4.81 -1.02
CA LEU A 36 -2.16 -3.74 -1.68
C LEU A 36 -2.37 -4.03 -3.17
N ASN A 37 -1.36 -4.62 -3.80
CA ASN A 37 -1.46 -4.97 -5.22
C ASN A 37 -2.54 -6.03 -5.44
N ASP A 38 -2.63 -7.00 -4.54
CA ASP A 38 -3.65 -8.03 -4.63
C ASP A 38 -5.05 -7.41 -4.50
N ALA A 39 -5.19 -6.42 -3.63
CA ALA A 39 -6.47 -5.75 -3.48
C ALA A 39 -6.85 -5.03 -4.77
N VAL A 40 -5.89 -4.36 -5.42
CA VAL A 40 -6.15 -3.67 -6.67
C VAL A 40 -6.56 -4.67 -7.74
N ARG A 41 -5.90 -5.83 -7.78
CA ARG A 41 -6.27 -6.85 -8.76
C ARG A 41 -7.67 -7.38 -8.52
N MET A 42 -8.04 -7.62 -7.28
CA MET A 42 -9.39 -8.10 -6.97
C MET A 42 -10.44 -7.09 -7.40
N LEU A 43 -10.16 -5.82 -7.24
CA LEU A 43 -11.08 -4.79 -7.69
C LEU A 43 -11.18 -4.79 -9.21
N SER A 44 -10.05 -4.87 -9.90
CA SER A 44 -10.05 -4.82 -11.35
C SER A 44 -10.70 -6.04 -11.97
N GLU A 45 -10.69 -7.17 -11.26
CA GLU A 45 -11.30 -8.39 -11.75
C GLU A 45 -12.74 -8.53 -11.24
N HIS A 46 -13.24 -7.49 -10.62
CA HIS A 46 -14.63 -7.43 -10.18
C HIS A 46 -15.04 -8.47 -9.15
N TYR A 47 -14.10 -8.91 -8.34
CA TYR A 47 -14.45 -9.81 -7.23
C TYR A 47 -15.29 -9.08 -6.20
N ALA A 48 -15.03 -7.80 -5.98
CA ALA A 48 -15.76 -7.01 -5.00
C ALA A 48 -15.53 -5.54 -5.29
N THR A 49 -16.33 -4.67 -4.67
CA THR A 49 -16.17 -3.23 -4.85
C THR A 49 -15.08 -2.73 -3.90
N ALA A 50 -14.61 -1.52 -4.14
CA ALA A 50 -13.61 -0.92 -3.24
C ALA A 50 -14.16 -0.80 -1.82
N ASP A 51 -15.45 -0.46 -1.69
CA ASP A 51 -16.07 -0.35 -0.39
C ASP A 51 -16.08 -1.70 0.33
N ASP A 52 -16.45 -2.76 -0.38
CA ASP A 52 -16.52 -4.09 0.22
C ASP A 52 -15.14 -4.57 0.65
N ILE A 53 -14.14 -4.35 -0.17
CA ILE A 53 -12.78 -4.78 0.16
C ILE A 53 -12.24 -4.02 1.36
N ASP A 54 -12.41 -2.69 1.37
CA ASP A 54 -11.93 -1.89 2.50
C ASP A 54 -12.66 -2.29 3.78
N THR A 55 -13.97 -2.48 3.70
CA THR A 55 -14.75 -2.86 4.86
C THR A 55 -14.37 -4.24 5.36
N ALA A 56 -14.16 -5.18 4.44
CA ALA A 56 -13.80 -6.54 4.82
C ALA A 56 -12.46 -6.58 5.56
N MET A 57 -11.50 -5.82 5.13
CA MET A 57 -10.20 -5.83 5.77
C MET A 57 -10.22 -5.15 7.13
N LYS A 58 -11.05 -4.12 7.27
CA LYS A 58 -11.19 -3.46 8.56
C LYS A 58 -11.93 -4.37 9.54
N ALA A 59 -13.01 -4.98 9.09
CA ALA A 59 -13.82 -5.82 9.97
C ALA A 59 -13.21 -7.20 10.17
N GLY A 60 -12.69 -7.78 9.11
CA GLY A 60 -12.18 -9.15 9.18
C GLY A 60 -10.82 -9.27 9.81
N CYS A 61 -9.96 -8.32 9.59
CA CYS A 61 -8.60 -8.37 10.12
C CYS A 61 -8.33 -7.34 11.20
N GLY A 62 -9.28 -6.48 11.48
CA GLY A 62 -9.08 -5.45 12.49
C GLY A 62 -8.13 -4.36 12.06
N TYR A 63 -7.91 -4.18 10.77
CA TYR A 63 -7.02 -3.13 10.32
C TYR A 63 -7.69 -1.76 10.49
N PRO A 64 -6.92 -0.74 10.84
CA PRO A 64 -7.51 0.59 11.04
C PRO A 64 -7.98 1.24 9.76
N THR A 65 -7.48 0.78 8.62
CA THR A 65 -7.85 1.37 7.34
C THR A 65 -7.85 0.27 6.29
N GLY A 66 -8.65 0.42 5.29
CA GLY A 66 -8.68 -0.52 4.19
C GLY A 66 -7.58 -0.25 3.18
N PRO A 67 -7.33 -1.19 2.28
CA PRO A 67 -6.22 -1.05 1.33
C PRO A 67 -6.38 0.13 0.38
N PHE A 68 -7.59 0.43 -0.08
CA PHE A 68 -7.76 1.54 -1.00
C PHE A 68 -7.71 2.87 -0.28
N GLU A 69 -8.21 2.92 0.96
CA GLU A 69 -8.07 4.10 1.78
C GLU A 69 -6.60 4.41 2.01
N LEU A 70 -5.82 3.36 2.25
CA LEU A 70 -4.39 3.52 2.49
C LEU A 70 -3.67 4.01 1.23
N LEU A 71 -3.97 3.40 0.09
CA LEU A 71 -3.36 3.81 -1.17
C LEU A 71 -3.67 5.27 -1.49
N ASP A 72 -4.92 5.68 -1.26
CA ASP A 72 -5.30 7.05 -1.50
C ASP A 72 -4.59 8.02 -0.55
N ALA A 73 -4.34 7.59 0.67
CA ALA A 73 -3.63 8.44 1.64
C ALA A 73 -2.16 8.56 1.30
N VAL A 74 -1.55 7.48 0.83
CA VAL A 74 -0.14 7.48 0.44
C VAL A 74 0.06 8.26 -0.85
N GLY A 75 -0.88 8.14 -1.73
CA GLY A 75 -0.78 8.72 -3.07
C GLY A 75 -0.48 7.61 -4.07
N LEU A 76 -1.32 7.50 -5.08
CA LEU A 76 -1.19 6.41 -6.04
C LEU A 76 0.10 6.48 -6.83
N ASP A 77 0.59 7.69 -7.11
CA ASP A 77 1.85 7.85 -7.82
C ASP A 77 3.03 7.39 -6.97
N VAL A 78 2.99 7.68 -5.67
CA VAL A 78 4.04 7.25 -4.76
C VAL A 78 3.99 5.73 -4.62
N ALA A 79 2.79 5.18 -4.47
CA ALA A 79 2.62 3.74 -4.34
C ALA A 79 3.12 3.01 -5.58
N LEU A 80 2.83 3.55 -6.76
CA LEU A 80 3.27 2.95 -8.01
C LEU A 80 4.79 2.96 -8.10
N ALA A 81 5.42 4.07 -7.71
CA ALA A 81 6.88 4.17 -7.75
C ALA A 81 7.53 3.16 -6.81
N ILE A 82 6.99 3.02 -5.61
CA ILE A 82 7.52 2.06 -4.65
C ILE A 82 7.38 0.65 -5.19
N GLN A 83 6.23 0.36 -5.77
CA GLN A 83 5.97 -0.98 -6.26
C GLN A 83 6.86 -1.34 -7.43
N ARG A 84 7.11 -0.39 -8.31
CA ARG A 84 8.03 -0.61 -9.42
C ARG A 84 9.45 -0.88 -8.93
N GLU A 85 9.86 -0.14 -7.91
CA GLU A 85 11.17 -0.34 -7.35
C GLU A 85 11.30 -1.71 -6.69
N LEU A 86 10.29 -2.14 -5.97
CA LEU A 86 10.29 -3.45 -5.35
C LEU A 86 10.34 -4.55 -6.41
N TYR A 87 9.62 -4.35 -7.51
CA TYR A 87 9.62 -5.34 -8.57
C TYR A 87 11.01 -5.46 -9.21
N LEU A 88 11.67 -4.32 -9.44
CA LEU A 88 13.01 -4.35 -10.00
C LEU A 88 14.00 -5.04 -9.07
N GLU A 89 13.82 -4.83 -7.78
CA GLU A 89 14.72 -5.42 -6.80
C GLU A 89 14.49 -6.90 -6.61
N LEU A 90 13.24 -7.31 -6.44
CA LEU A 90 12.89 -8.66 -6.05
C LEU A 90 12.47 -9.56 -7.20
N ARG A 91 12.01 -8.98 -8.28
CA ARG A 91 11.58 -9.71 -9.48
C ARG A 91 10.53 -10.78 -9.25
N GLU A 92 9.69 -10.57 -8.24
CA GLU A 92 8.60 -11.49 -7.96
C GLU A 92 7.31 -10.94 -8.57
N PRO A 93 6.52 -11.79 -9.21
CA PRO A 93 5.30 -11.33 -9.89
C PRO A 93 4.32 -10.57 -8.99
N GLY A 94 4.32 -10.88 -7.70
CA GLY A 94 3.42 -10.19 -6.77
C GLY A 94 3.73 -8.72 -6.62
N PHE A 95 4.92 -8.28 -7.03
CA PHE A 95 5.29 -6.87 -6.95
C PHE A 95 5.05 -6.12 -8.26
N ALA A 96 4.68 -6.84 -9.33
CA ALA A 96 4.40 -6.16 -10.59
C ALA A 96 3.09 -5.37 -10.43
N PRO A 97 3.10 -4.06 -10.68
CA PRO A 97 1.90 -3.26 -10.45
C PRO A 97 0.72 -3.71 -11.28
N ALA A 98 -0.45 -3.79 -10.65
CA ALA A 98 -1.66 -4.10 -11.38
C ALA A 98 -1.96 -2.96 -12.36
N PRO A 99 -2.40 -3.27 -13.57
CA PRO A 99 -2.64 -2.23 -14.58
C PRO A 99 -3.61 -1.15 -14.14
N LEU A 100 -4.57 -1.47 -13.31
CA LEU A 100 -5.53 -0.48 -12.83
C LEU A 100 -4.83 0.65 -12.07
N LEU A 101 -3.82 0.31 -11.27
CA LEU A 101 -3.09 1.33 -10.54
C LEU A 101 -2.39 2.27 -11.52
N GLU A 102 -1.77 1.69 -12.55
CA GLU A 102 -1.09 2.51 -13.55
C GLU A 102 -2.07 3.40 -14.30
N HIS A 103 -3.25 2.87 -14.60
CA HIS A 103 -4.28 3.64 -15.30
C HIS A 103 -4.77 4.83 -14.47
N LEU A 104 -4.96 4.62 -13.18
CA LEU A 104 -5.43 5.71 -12.32
C LEU A 104 -4.38 6.80 -12.20
N VAL A 105 -3.12 6.41 -12.09
CA VAL A 105 -2.04 7.38 -12.03
C VAL A 105 -1.97 8.19 -13.33
N THR A 106 -2.07 7.52 -14.47
CA THR A 106 -2.07 8.18 -15.76
C THR A 106 -3.24 9.15 -15.89
N ALA A 107 -4.38 8.79 -15.30
CA ALA A 107 -5.57 9.63 -15.36
C ALA A 107 -5.51 10.80 -14.35
N GLY A 108 -4.46 10.88 -13.56
CA GLY A 108 -4.32 11.95 -12.59
C GLY A 108 -5.09 11.74 -11.30
N ARG A 109 -5.60 10.53 -11.08
CA ARG A 109 -6.34 10.21 -9.87
C ARG A 109 -5.35 9.67 -8.86
N LEU A 110 -4.76 10.57 -8.09
CA LEU A 110 -3.66 10.21 -7.20
C LEU A 110 -4.07 10.03 -5.74
N GLY A 111 -5.35 10.08 -5.46
CA GLY A 111 -5.84 9.86 -4.12
C GLY A 111 -6.28 11.17 -3.49
N ARG A 112 -6.13 11.27 -2.17
CA ARG A 112 -6.62 12.44 -1.45
C ARG A 112 -6.05 13.74 -1.96
N LYS A 113 -4.79 13.74 -2.32
CA LYS A 113 -4.13 14.96 -2.74
C LYS A 113 -4.68 15.55 -4.03
N THR A 114 -5.38 14.75 -4.83
CA THR A 114 -6.02 15.24 -6.03
C THR A 114 -7.54 15.22 -5.92
N GLY A 115 -8.06 14.81 -4.77
CA GLY A 115 -9.50 14.75 -4.54
C GLY A 115 -10.15 13.48 -5.05
N LYS A 116 -9.43 12.67 -5.80
CA LYS A 116 -9.95 11.42 -6.34
C LYS A 116 -8.83 10.41 -6.48
N GLY A 117 -9.11 9.20 -6.10
CA GLY A 117 -8.22 8.06 -6.29
C GLY A 117 -9.10 6.86 -6.52
N PHE A 118 -8.98 5.84 -5.66
CA PHE A 118 -9.94 4.74 -5.68
C PHE A 118 -11.27 5.23 -5.14
N TRP A 119 -11.21 6.20 -4.23
CA TRP A 119 -12.40 6.83 -3.68
C TRP A 119 -12.49 8.26 -4.21
N ASP A 120 -13.65 8.86 -4.03
CA ASP A 120 -13.90 10.23 -4.47
C ASP A 120 -14.08 11.08 -3.21
N TYR A 121 -13.27 12.10 -3.07
CA TYR A 121 -13.25 12.94 -1.87
C TYR A 121 -13.86 14.33 -2.12
N THR A 122 -14.35 14.55 -3.32
CA THR A 122 -14.98 15.83 -3.64
C THR A 122 -16.53 15.80 -3.39
#